data_6492bb6ff257456e948a120df9b90e09
#
_entry.id   6492bb6ff257456e948a120df9b90e09
#
_cell.length_a   1.000
_cell.length_b   1.000
_cell.length_c   1.000
_cell.angle_alpha   90.00
_cell.angle_beta   90.00
_cell.angle_gamma   90.00
#
_symmetry.space_group_name_H-M   'P 1'
#
loop_
_entity.id
_entity.type
_entity.pdbx_description
1 polymer ?
#
loop_
_entity_poly.entity_id
_entity_poly.type
_entity_poly.pdbx_seq_one_letter_code
_entity_poly.pdbx_strand_id
1 'polypeptide(L)'
;MANLLFSSPLLLPLFLLLVSSTPDHHQDPDAIVQDVNMKINNASLARRGLGYLSCSTGNPIDDCWRCDPNWEKNRQRLADCAIGFGKDALGGKNGRVYVVTDSGDDDPVNPKPGTLRHAVIQDEPLWITFQRDMVIQLKQELVMNSYKTIDGRGASVHIAGGPCITIHYATNIIIHGIHVHDWKHIWVDHCSLSNCHDGLVDAIHGSTAITISNNYFTHHDKVMLLGHSDAYTLDKNMQVTVAFNHFGEGLVQRMPRCRHGYFHVVNNDYTHWELYAIGGSASPTINSQGNRFLASDDRFRKEVTKHEDAAESEWKSWNWRSEGDLMLNGAYFRQSGAGASGSTYARASSLSARPSSLVGSITTAAGALNCKKGSHC
;
A
#
# COMPACT_ATOMS: atom_id res chain seq x y z
N MET A 1 -34.95 47.37 73.38
CA MET A 1 -34.81 45.91 73.34
C MET A 1 -33.86 45.58 72.16
N ALA A 2 -32.69 45.24 72.53
CA ALA A 2 -31.57 45.02 71.56
C ALA A 2 -31.48 43.54 71.17
N ASN A 3 -31.23 43.26 69.91
CA ASN A 3 -30.72 41.96 69.52
C ASN A 3 -29.48 42.18 68.61
N LEU A 4 -28.34 41.82 69.16
CA LEU A 4 -27.06 41.71 68.55
C LEU A 4 -27.04 40.44 67.65
N LEU A 5 -26.70 40.58 66.37
CA LEU A 5 -26.32 39.46 65.52
C LEU A 5 -24.82 39.56 65.20
N PHE A 6 -24.10 38.56 65.68
CA PHE A 6 -22.70 38.34 65.39
C PHE A 6 -22.53 37.93 63.92
N SER A 7 -21.73 38.66 63.17
CA SER A 7 -21.23 38.23 61.83
C SER A 7 -19.81 37.64 61.95
N SER A 8 -19.69 36.40 61.66
CA SER A 8 -18.39 35.68 61.53
C SER A 8 -17.78 35.88 60.14
N PRO A 9 -16.49 36.16 59.99
CA PRO A 9 -15.85 36.27 58.67
C PRO A 9 -15.44 34.88 58.18
N LEU A 10 -15.94 34.50 57.00
CA LEU A 10 -15.46 33.35 56.23
C LEU A 10 -14.07 33.66 55.72
N LEU A 11 -13.10 32.91 56.21
CA LEU A 11 -11.75 32.79 55.61
C LEU A 11 -11.83 31.87 54.37
N LEU A 12 -11.66 32.44 53.17
CA LEU A 12 -11.46 31.72 51.95
C LEU A 12 -9.99 31.30 51.86
N PRO A 13 -9.66 30.01 51.68
CA PRO A 13 -8.26 29.61 51.40
C PRO A 13 -7.92 29.95 49.97
N LEU A 14 -6.89 30.77 49.79
CA LEU A 14 -6.26 31.09 48.50
C LEU A 14 -5.49 29.85 48.03
N PHE A 15 -6.06 29.08 47.11
CA PHE A 15 -5.35 28.04 46.41
C PHE A 15 -4.38 28.68 45.41
N LEU A 16 -3.09 28.71 45.73
CA LEU A 16 -2.03 28.96 44.78
C LEU A 16 -1.96 27.74 43.84
N LEU A 17 -2.45 27.88 42.59
CA LEU A 17 -2.15 27.00 41.53
C LEU A 17 -0.67 27.17 41.14
N LEU A 18 0.18 26.28 41.65
CA LEU A 18 1.51 26.06 41.10
C LEU A 18 1.33 25.46 39.72
N VAL A 19 1.46 26.29 38.68
CA VAL A 19 1.65 25.81 37.31
C VAL A 19 3.06 25.21 37.29
N SER A 20 3.13 23.88 37.41
CA SER A 20 4.33 23.11 37.14
C SER A 20 4.55 23.16 35.63
N SER A 21 5.49 23.96 35.16
CA SER A 21 6.04 23.87 33.81
C SER A 21 6.80 22.54 33.72
N THR A 22 6.18 21.54 33.12
CA THR A 22 6.90 20.34 32.68
C THR A 22 7.93 20.78 31.63
N PRO A 23 9.22 20.41 31.77
CA PRO A 23 10.19 20.69 30.72
C PRO A 23 9.75 19.92 29.47
N ASP A 24 9.68 20.64 28.35
CA ASP A 24 9.54 20.10 27.02
C ASP A 24 10.73 19.14 26.78
N HIS A 25 10.50 17.83 27.01
CA HIS A 25 11.44 16.81 26.63
C HIS A 25 11.39 16.73 25.10
N HIS A 26 12.28 17.44 24.43
CA HIS A 26 12.71 17.07 23.09
C HIS A 26 13.29 15.66 23.18
N GLN A 27 12.46 14.66 22.98
CA GLN A 27 12.91 13.30 22.85
C GLN A 27 13.74 13.24 21.56
N ASP A 28 15.00 12.81 21.71
CA ASP A 28 15.91 12.57 20.61
C ASP A 28 15.23 11.64 19.58
N PRO A 29 15.05 12.06 18.30
CA PRO A 29 14.41 11.24 17.27
C PRO A 29 15.07 9.88 17.09
N ASP A 30 16.39 9.80 17.24
CA ASP A 30 17.15 8.55 17.14
C ASP A 30 16.85 7.60 18.32
N ALA A 31 16.65 8.15 19.52
CA ALA A 31 16.24 7.36 20.68
C ALA A 31 14.83 6.77 20.50
N ILE A 32 13.92 7.50 19.88
CA ILE A 32 12.58 7.01 19.55
C ILE A 32 12.66 5.89 18.51
N VAL A 33 13.46 6.05 17.47
CA VAL A 33 13.68 5.02 16.44
C VAL A 33 14.30 3.77 17.05
N GLN A 34 15.28 3.91 17.93
CA GLN A 34 15.90 2.77 18.63
C GLN A 34 14.92 2.06 19.57
N ASP A 35 14.09 2.80 20.32
CA ASP A 35 13.06 2.23 21.20
C ASP A 35 11.99 1.47 20.39
N VAL A 36 11.53 2.04 19.28
CA VAL A 36 10.58 1.39 18.36
C VAL A 36 11.19 0.14 17.74
N ASN A 37 12.43 0.19 17.26
CA ASN A 37 13.12 -0.97 16.70
C ASN A 37 13.37 -2.05 17.77
N MET A 38 13.69 -1.67 18.99
CA MET A 38 13.86 -2.59 20.11
C MET A 38 12.54 -3.26 20.50
N LYS A 39 11.42 -2.51 20.51
CA LYS A 39 10.08 -3.05 20.76
C LYS A 39 9.64 -4.01 19.64
N ILE A 40 9.93 -3.69 18.37
CA ILE A 40 9.67 -4.55 17.21
C ILE A 40 10.49 -5.86 17.33
N ASN A 41 11.78 -5.75 17.63
CA ASN A 41 12.65 -6.92 17.79
C ASN A 41 12.23 -7.80 18.98
N ASN A 42 11.86 -7.19 20.10
CA ASN A 42 11.37 -7.92 21.28
C ASN A 42 10.00 -8.58 21.01
N ALA A 43 9.10 -7.92 20.29
CA ALA A 43 7.82 -8.51 19.87
C ALA A 43 8.05 -9.68 18.89
N SER A 44 9.02 -9.58 17.99
CA SER A 44 9.38 -10.67 17.07
C SER A 44 10.04 -11.86 17.78
N LEU A 45 10.86 -11.61 18.80
CA LEU A 45 11.47 -12.64 19.64
C LEU A 45 10.45 -13.33 20.56
N ALA A 46 9.51 -12.59 21.14
CA ALA A 46 8.42 -13.16 21.94
C ALA A 46 7.49 -14.06 21.10
N ARG A 47 7.27 -13.72 19.81
CA ARG A 47 6.50 -14.55 18.86
C ARG A 47 7.20 -15.86 18.51
N ARG A 48 8.53 -15.90 18.45
CA ARG A 48 9.29 -17.15 18.21
C ARG A 48 9.15 -18.19 19.32
N GLY A 49 8.74 -17.78 20.54
CA GLY A 49 8.51 -18.67 21.67
C GLY A 49 7.11 -19.31 21.73
N LEU A 50 6.14 -18.87 20.91
CA LEU A 50 4.76 -19.36 20.90
C LEU A 50 4.52 -20.26 19.67
N GLY A 51 5.16 -21.42 19.65
CA GLY A 51 5.20 -22.35 18.51
C GLY A 51 3.85 -22.87 17.97
N TYR A 52 2.71 -22.44 18.47
CA TYR A 52 1.38 -22.83 17.99
C TYR A 52 0.56 -21.68 17.36
N LEU A 53 1.08 -20.44 17.45
CA LEU A 53 0.47 -19.25 16.82
C LEU A 53 1.47 -18.55 15.86
N SER A 54 2.43 -19.29 15.32
CA SER A 54 3.60 -18.74 14.64
C SER A 54 3.36 -18.16 13.25
N CYS A 55 2.14 -18.20 12.75
CA CYS A 55 1.83 -17.69 11.41
C CYS A 55 1.11 -16.32 11.40
N SER A 56 0.63 -15.84 12.55
CA SER A 56 0.02 -14.51 12.62
C SER A 56 1.08 -13.44 12.42
N THR A 57 1.09 -12.84 11.22
CA THR A 57 2.01 -11.77 10.84
C THR A 57 1.54 -10.41 11.35
N GLY A 58 0.25 -10.33 11.75
CA GLY A 58 -0.46 -9.08 12.03
C GLY A 58 -0.94 -8.36 10.77
N ASN A 59 -0.60 -8.86 9.59
CA ASN A 59 -1.11 -8.42 8.32
C ASN A 59 -2.33 -9.26 7.94
N PRO A 60 -3.54 -8.69 7.76
CA PRO A 60 -4.76 -9.45 7.58
C PRO A 60 -4.81 -10.25 6.27
N ILE A 61 -4.11 -9.82 5.22
CA ILE A 61 -4.00 -10.56 3.96
C ILE A 61 -3.14 -11.80 4.18
N ASP A 62 -1.97 -11.64 4.77
CA ASP A 62 -1.03 -12.72 5.06
C ASP A 62 -1.61 -13.74 6.01
N ASP A 63 -2.23 -13.27 7.09
CA ASP A 63 -2.87 -14.14 8.08
C ASP A 63 -4.00 -14.99 7.47
N CYS A 64 -4.59 -14.57 6.37
CA CYS A 64 -5.65 -15.28 5.67
C CYS A 64 -5.13 -16.50 4.89
N TRP A 65 -4.01 -16.38 4.16
CA TRP A 65 -3.57 -17.46 3.25
C TRP A 65 -2.21 -18.07 3.58
N ARG A 66 -1.27 -17.32 4.17
CA ARG A 66 0.11 -17.79 4.41
C ARG A 66 0.19 -18.87 5.50
N CYS A 67 -0.80 -18.91 6.41
CA CYS A 67 -0.87 -19.87 7.49
C CYS A 67 -1.30 -21.27 7.05
N ASP A 68 -1.68 -21.47 5.80
CA ASP A 68 -2.02 -22.78 5.26
C ASP A 68 -0.74 -23.50 4.77
N PRO A 69 -0.27 -24.58 5.44
CA PRO A 69 0.88 -25.36 4.95
C PRO A 69 0.57 -26.09 3.64
N ASN A 70 -0.70 -26.21 3.27
CA ASN A 70 -1.17 -26.79 2.01
C ASN A 70 -1.59 -25.73 0.98
N TRP A 71 -1.12 -24.50 1.11
CA TRP A 71 -1.47 -23.39 0.21
C TRP A 71 -1.31 -23.76 -1.28
N GLU A 72 -0.36 -24.65 -1.62
CA GLU A 72 -0.14 -25.11 -3.00
C GLU A 72 -1.31 -25.88 -3.57
N LYS A 73 -2.08 -26.59 -2.72
CA LYS A 73 -3.31 -27.31 -3.09
C LYS A 73 -4.52 -26.39 -3.03
N ASN A 74 -4.46 -25.36 -2.19
CA ASN A 74 -5.53 -24.41 -1.89
C ASN A 74 -5.27 -23.04 -2.53
N ARG A 75 -4.53 -22.96 -3.66
CA ARG A 75 -4.06 -21.71 -4.27
C ARG A 75 -5.16 -20.68 -4.47
N GLN A 76 -6.33 -21.10 -4.92
CA GLN A 76 -7.45 -20.21 -5.24
C GLN A 76 -8.08 -19.56 -4.00
N ARG A 77 -7.78 -20.06 -2.77
CA ARG A 77 -8.15 -19.40 -1.52
C ARG A 77 -7.55 -17.98 -1.40
N LEU A 78 -6.45 -17.68 -2.07
CA LEU A 78 -5.89 -16.34 -2.11
C LEU A 78 -6.95 -15.30 -2.48
N ALA A 79 -7.81 -15.57 -3.44
CA ALA A 79 -8.86 -14.63 -3.86
C ALA A 79 -9.84 -14.26 -2.72
N ASP A 80 -9.99 -15.10 -1.70
CA ASP A 80 -10.85 -14.83 -0.53
C ASP A 80 -10.17 -13.92 0.51
N CYS A 81 -8.89 -13.64 0.32
CA CYS A 81 -8.08 -12.86 1.26
C CYS A 81 -7.94 -11.38 0.85
N ALA A 82 -8.56 -10.97 -0.25
CA ALA A 82 -8.58 -9.60 -0.70
C ALA A 82 -9.33 -8.70 0.28
N ILE A 83 -8.78 -7.51 0.54
CA ILE A 83 -9.38 -6.49 1.43
C ILE A 83 -9.39 -5.12 0.74
N GLY A 84 -9.93 -4.12 1.44
CA GLY A 84 -9.98 -2.78 0.89
C GLY A 84 -11.01 -2.65 -0.24
N PHE A 85 -10.81 -1.69 -1.12
CA PHE A 85 -11.73 -1.48 -2.26
C PHE A 85 -11.68 -2.61 -3.29
N GLY A 86 -10.55 -3.34 -3.40
CA GLY A 86 -10.39 -4.49 -4.29
C GLY A 86 -10.87 -5.83 -3.73
N LYS A 87 -11.57 -5.85 -2.59
CA LYS A 87 -11.99 -7.08 -1.89
C LYS A 87 -12.83 -8.07 -2.73
N ASP A 88 -13.48 -7.58 -3.76
CA ASP A 88 -14.36 -8.37 -4.63
C ASP A 88 -13.63 -8.86 -5.90
N ALA A 89 -12.30 -8.69 -6.00
CA ALA A 89 -11.50 -9.20 -7.10
C ALA A 89 -11.37 -10.72 -7.02
N LEU A 90 -12.08 -11.45 -7.87
CA LEU A 90 -12.08 -12.91 -7.89
C LEU A 90 -10.90 -13.52 -8.64
N GLY A 91 -10.25 -12.75 -9.52
CA GLY A 91 -9.22 -13.30 -10.40
C GLY A 91 -9.74 -14.46 -11.24
N GLY A 92 -8.91 -15.47 -11.41
CA GLY A 92 -9.27 -16.73 -12.06
C GLY A 92 -9.88 -17.78 -11.12
N LYS A 93 -10.46 -17.38 -9.98
CA LYS A 93 -11.09 -18.32 -9.02
C LYS A 93 -12.16 -19.15 -9.70
N ASN A 94 -12.23 -20.44 -9.36
CA ASN A 94 -13.07 -21.46 -9.97
C ASN A 94 -12.75 -21.76 -11.45
N GLY A 95 -11.79 -21.09 -12.05
CA GLY A 95 -11.28 -21.41 -13.37
C GLY A 95 -10.23 -22.52 -13.33
N ARG A 96 -9.87 -22.98 -14.51
CA ARG A 96 -8.83 -24.00 -14.72
C ARG A 96 -7.46 -23.47 -14.29
N VAL A 97 -6.63 -24.33 -13.70
CA VAL A 97 -5.22 -24.01 -13.47
C VAL A 97 -4.46 -24.13 -14.80
N TYR A 98 -3.82 -23.04 -15.18
CA TYR A 98 -2.92 -23.02 -16.34
C TYR A 98 -1.48 -22.94 -15.85
N VAL A 99 -0.63 -23.87 -16.30
CA VAL A 99 0.78 -23.91 -15.91
C VAL A 99 1.63 -23.32 -17.04
N VAL A 100 2.32 -22.21 -16.78
CA VAL A 100 3.30 -21.65 -17.69
C VAL A 100 4.54 -22.54 -17.66
N THR A 101 4.90 -23.08 -18.81
CA THR A 101 6.02 -24.02 -19.02
C THR A 101 7.13 -23.43 -19.88
N ASP A 102 6.79 -22.41 -20.69
CA ASP A 102 7.66 -21.70 -21.62
C ASP A 102 7.78 -20.23 -21.24
N SER A 103 9.00 -19.73 -21.06
CA SER A 103 9.29 -18.33 -20.76
C SER A 103 9.35 -17.43 -22.01
N GLY A 104 9.14 -17.97 -23.21
CA GLY A 104 9.19 -17.24 -24.46
C GLY A 104 8.02 -16.30 -24.69
N ASP A 105 8.23 -15.27 -25.51
CA ASP A 105 7.23 -14.30 -25.98
C ASP A 105 7.53 -13.92 -27.46
N ASP A 106 7.95 -14.89 -28.27
CA ASP A 106 8.49 -14.64 -29.60
C ASP A 106 7.44 -14.14 -30.61
N ASP A 107 6.19 -14.58 -30.47
CA ASP A 107 5.06 -14.12 -31.29
C ASP A 107 3.95 -13.53 -30.40
N PRO A 108 3.92 -12.20 -30.21
CA PRO A 108 2.88 -11.55 -29.42
C PRO A 108 1.48 -11.59 -30.04
N VAL A 109 1.38 -11.83 -31.34
CA VAL A 109 0.10 -11.89 -32.08
C VAL A 109 -0.52 -13.29 -32.01
N ASN A 110 0.31 -14.33 -32.15
CA ASN A 110 -0.11 -15.74 -32.10
C ASN A 110 0.73 -16.48 -31.04
N PRO A 111 0.51 -16.18 -29.74
CA PRO A 111 1.36 -16.73 -28.69
C PRO A 111 1.20 -18.24 -28.56
N LYS A 112 2.31 -18.93 -28.38
CA LYS A 112 2.33 -20.40 -28.24
C LYS A 112 1.66 -20.85 -26.95
N PRO A 113 0.89 -21.95 -26.96
CA PRO A 113 0.48 -22.64 -25.75
C PRO A 113 1.66 -22.92 -24.81
N GLY A 114 1.47 -22.74 -23.52
CA GLY A 114 2.52 -22.87 -22.51
C GLY A 114 3.19 -21.55 -22.10
N THR A 115 3.01 -20.47 -22.87
CA THR A 115 3.55 -19.13 -22.53
C THR A 115 2.58 -18.34 -21.65
N LEU A 116 3.10 -17.33 -20.93
CA LEU A 116 2.28 -16.42 -20.12
C LEU A 116 1.29 -15.64 -20.99
N ARG A 117 1.75 -15.10 -22.13
CA ARG A 117 0.89 -14.35 -23.06
C ARG A 117 -0.29 -15.17 -23.54
N HIS A 118 -0.05 -16.43 -23.92
CA HIS A 118 -1.14 -17.32 -24.32
C HIS A 118 -2.19 -17.51 -23.20
N ALA A 119 -1.75 -17.62 -21.95
CA ALA A 119 -2.67 -17.79 -20.82
C ALA A 119 -3.53 -16.55 -20.60
N VAL A 120 -2.96 -15.34 -20.58
CA VAL A 120 -3.67 -14.13 -20.16
C VAL A 120 -4.68 -13.64 -21.19
N ILE A 121 -4.57 -14.02 -22.48
CA ILE A 121 -5.49 -13.62 -23.54
C ILE A 121 -6.68 -14.56 -23.72
N GLN A 122 -6.74 -15.70 -23.00
CA GLN A 122 -7.90 -16.60 -23.08
C GLN A 122 -9.16 -15.92 -22.53
N ASP A 123 -10.32 -16.24 -23.06
CA ASP A 123 -11.60 -15.66 -22.58
C ASP A 123 -12.04 -16.28 -21.27
N GLU A 124 -11.72 -17.55 -21.03
CA GLU A 124 -12.12 -18.28 -19.82
C GLU A 124 -11.38 -17.79 -18.55
N PRO A 125 -11.97 -17.89 -17.36
CA PRO A 125 -11.26 -17.66 -16.11
C PRO A 125 -10.08 -18.62 -15.94
N LEU A 126 -8.88 -18.09 -15.63
CA LEU A 126 -7.68 -18.89 -15.45
C LEU A 126 -6.91 -18.53 -14.18
N TRP A 127 -6.50 -19.59 -13.46
CA TRP A 127 -5.50 -19.49 -12.40
C TRP A 127 -4.14 -19.88 -12.95
N ILE A 128 -3.29 -18.88 -13.24
CA ILE A 128 -2.03 -19.03 -13.96
C ILE A 128 -0.91 -19.23 -12.94
N THR A 129 -0.19 -20.35 -13.04
CA THR A 129 0.95 -20.72 -12.21
C THR A 129 2.17 -21.01 -13.07
N PHE A 130 3.33 -21.21 -12.45
CA PHE A 130 4.58 -21.43 -13.16
C PHE A 130 5.20 -22.78 -12.78
N GLN A 131 5.69 -23.50 -13.77
CA GLN A 131 6.28 -24.84 -13.56
C GLN A 131 7.59 -24.77 -12.77
N ARG A 132 8.38 -23.72 -13.00
CA ARG A 132 9.72 -23.50 -12.44
C ARG A 132 10.03 -22.01 -12.35
N ASP A 133 11.16 -21.68 -11.77
CA ASP A 133 11.77 -20.36 -11.85
C ASP A 133 11.99 -19.98 -13.31
N MET A 134 11.66 -18.75 -13.69
CA MET A 134 11.83 -18.27 -15.06
C MET A 134 11.94 -16.76 -15.15
N VAL A 135 12.65 -16.32 -16.19
CA VAL A 135 12.68 -14.92 -16.63
C VAL A 135 11.93 -14.83 -17.95
N ILE A 136 10.89 -14.01 -17.99
CA ILE A 136 10.05 -13.78 -19.16
C ILE A 136 10.39 -12.39 -19.69
N GLN A 137 10.91 -12.32 -20.91
CA GLN A 137 11.14 -11.06 -21.61
C GLN A 137 10.00 -10.82 -22.59
N LEU A 138 9.11 -9.89 -22.25
CA LEU A 138 8.00 -9.53 -23.12
C LEU A 138 8.49 -8.76 -24.34
N LYS A 139 7.97 -9.09 -25.52
CA LYS A 139 8.26 -8.36 -26.79
C LYS A 139 7.32 -7.19 -27.02
N GLN A 140 6.11 -7.29 -26.50
CA GLN A 140 5.08 -6.23 -26.50
C GLN A 140 4.35 -6.21 -25.15
N GLU A 141 3.60 -5.15 -24.90
CA GLU A 141 2.74 -5.07 -23.72
C GLU A 141 1.91 -6.34 -23.55
N LEU A 142 1.85 -6.85 -22.32
CA LEU A 142 1.03 -8.01 -21.98
C LEU A 142 -0.38 -7.54 -21.62
N VAL A 143 -1.26 -7.47 -22.61
CA VAL A 143 -2.68 -7.15 -22.42
C VAL A 143 -3.40 -8.39 -21.90
N MET A 144 -4.19 -8.24 -20.84
CA MET A 144 -4.88 -9.35 -20.18
C MET A 144 -6.40 -9.24 -20.35
N ASN A 145 -7.06 -10.39 -20.56
CA ASN A 145 -8.50 -10.51 -20.44
C ASN A 145 -8.93 -10.59 -18.97
N SER A 146 -10.23 -10.35 -18.71
CA SER A 146 -10.83 -10.44 -17.37
C SER A 146 -10.70 -11.83 -16.74
N TYR A 147 -10.87 -11.91 -15.41
CA TYR A 147 -10.88 -13.17 -14.64
C TYR A 147 -9.57 -13.96 -14.76
N LYS A 148 -8.46 -13.28 -14.50
CA LYS A 148 -7.13 -13.90 -14.49
C LYS A 148 -6.45 -13.72 -13.14
N THR A 149 -5.82 -14.80 -12.67
CA THR A 149 -4.86 -14.73 -11.56
C THR A 149 -3.49 -15.14 -12.08
N ILE A 150 -2.48 -14.29 -11.93
CA ILE A 150 -1.07 -14.64 -12.05
C ILE A 150 -0.56 -14.93 -10.64
N ASP A 151 -0.22 -16.19 -10.37
CA ASP A 151 0.21 -16.67 -9.06
C ASP A 151 1.65 -17.21 -9.13
N GLY A 152 2.61 -16.38 -8.71
CA GLY A 152 4.04 -16.71 -8.71
C GLY A 152 4.48 -17.60 -7.55
N ARG A 153 3.61 -17.90 -6.58
CA ARG A 153 3.99 -18.69 -5.41
C ARG A 153 4.56 -20.05 -5.79
N GLY A 154 5.73 -20.37 -5.21
CA GLY A 154 6.45 -21.64 -5.45
C GLY A 154 7.38 -21.63 -6.65
N ALA A 155 7.59 -20.46 -7.28
CA ALA A 155 8.60 -20.22 -8.30
C ALA A 155 9.11 -18.77 -8.20
N SER A 156 10.37 -18.53 -8.53
CA SER A 156 10.93 -17.19 -8.70
C SER A 156 10.67 -16.74 -10.14
N VAL A 157 9.64 -15.93 -10.32
CA VAL A 157 9.21 -15.48 -11.65
C VAL A 157 9.58 -14.03 -11.84
N HIS A 158 10.35 -13.74 -12.88
CA HIS A 158 10.77 -12.41 -13.27
C HIS A 158 10.20 -12.06 -14.64
N ILE A 159 9.52 -10.93 -14.73
CA ILE A 159 9.18 -10.31 -16.01
C ILE A 159 10.11 -9.11 -16.14
N ALA A 160 11.06 -9.16 -17.09
CA ALA A 160 12.16 -8.21 -17.15
C ALA A 160 12.60 -7.92 -18.58
N GLY A 161 13.17 -6.73 -18.79
CA GLY A 161 13.85 -6.37 -20.04
C GLY A 161 12.93 -6.17 -21.24
N GLY A 162 11.66 -5.86 -21.02
CA GLY A 162 10.67 -5.63 -22.07
C GLY A 162 9.56 -4.66 -21.63
N PRO A 163 8.54 -4.46 -22.48
CA PRO A 163 7.34 -3.71 -22.11
C PRO A 163 6.50 -4.44 -21.05
N CYS A 164 5.57 -3.72 -20.48
CA CYS A 164 4.88 -4.05 -19.24
C CYS A 164 3.63 -4.91 -19.39
N ILE A 165 3.05 -5.34 -18.28
CA ILE A 165 1.69 -5.87 -18.23
C ILE A 165 0.71 -4.69 -18.24
N THR A 166 -0.23 -4.73 -19.14
CA THR A 166 -1.25 -3.69 -19.31
C THR A 166 -2.63 -4.30 -19.14
N ILE A 167 -3.47 -3.65 -18.34
CA ILE A 167 -4.85 -4.07 -18.15
C ILE A 167 -5.76 -2.95 -18.63
N HIS A 168 -6.36 -3.16 -19.80
CA HIS A 168 -7.34 -2.27 -20.39
C HIS A 168 -8.71 -2.93 -20.38
N TYR A 169 -9.72 -2.25 -19.81
CA TYR A 169 -11.11 -2.70 -19.78
C TYR A 169 -11.35 -4.10 -19.21
N ALA A 170 -10.36 -4.65 -18.46
CA ALA A 170 -10.48 -5.95 -17.81
C ALA A 170 -10.81 -5.78 -16.33
N THR A 171 -11.54 -6.76 -15.78
CA THR A 171 -11.97 -6.81 -14.40
C THR A 171 -11.61 -8.15 -13.76
N ASN A 172 -11.60 -8.21 -12.43
CA ASN A 172 -11.28 -9.44 -11.71
C ASN A 172 -9.89 -9.98 -12.06
N ILE A 173 -8.87 -9.16 -11.81
CA ILE A 173 -7.48 -9.54 -12.01
C ILE A 173 -6.78 -9.60 -10.65
N ILE A 174 -6.00 -10.65 -10.45
CA ILE A 174 -5.11 -10.83 -9.29
C ILE A 174 -3.71 -11.09 -9.82
N ILE A 175 -2.73 -10.32 -9.35
CA ILE A 175 -1.31 -10.54 -9.63
C ILE A 175 -0.59 -10.65 -8.30
N HIS A 176 0.04 -11.79 -8.06
CA HIS A 176 0.59 -12.12 -6.76
C HIS A 176 1.94 -12.82 -6.87
N GLY A 177 2.91 -12.38 -6.09
CA GLY A 177 4.15 -13.10 -5.84
C GLY A 177 5.11 -13.19 -7.02
N ILE A 178 5.21 -12.15 -7.84
CA ILE A 178 6.16 -12.10 -8.97
C ILE A 178 7.08 -10.88 -8.86
N HIS A 179 8.26 -10.97 -9.49
CA HIS A 179 9.19 -9.86 -9.64
C HIS A 179 8.97 -9.20 -11.00
N VAL A 180 8.84 -7.90 -11.01
CA VAL A 180 8.58 -7.19 -12.24
C VAL A 180 9.36 -5.90 -12.32
N HIS A 181 9.93 -5.73 -13.48
CA HIS A 181 10.78 -4.62 -13.83
C HIS A 181 10.21 -4.01 -15.12
N ASP A 182 9.16 -3.20 -15.06
CA ASP A 182 8.46 -2.46 -16.13
C ASP A 182 6.94 -2.71 -16.18
N TRP A 183 6.04 -1.86 -15.51
CA TRP A 183 4.59 -2.17 -15.36
C TRP A 183 3.57 -1.06 -15.58
N LYS A 184 2.30 -1.49 -15.82
CA LYS A 184 1.05 -0.76 -15.59
C LYS A 184 -0.10 -1.73 -15.24
N HIS A 185 -0.79 -1.46 -14.09
CA HIS A 185 -2.16 -1.78 -13.62
C HIS A 185 -2.56 -3.12 -13.00
N ILE A 186 -3.23 -3.02 -11.87
CA ILE A 186 -4.34 -3.61 -11.09
C ILE A 186 -3.89 -4.40 -9.86
N TRP A 187 -4.82 -5.08 -9.10
CA TRP A 187 -4.48 -5.57 -7.78
C TRP A 187 -3.15 -6.32 -7.77
N VAL A 188 -2.19 -5.63 -7.19
CA VAL A 188 -0.82 -6.08 -7.10
C VAL A 188 -0.57 -6.39 -5.64
N ASP A 189 -0.25 -7.62 -5.33
CA ASP A 189 0.01 -8.08 -3.97
C ASP A 189 1.28 -8.91 -3.90
N HIS A 190 2.12 -8.66 -2.90
CA HIS A 190 3.40 -9.33 -2.72
C HIS A 190 4.32 -9.34 -3.96
N CYS A 191 4.36 -8.24 -4.69
CA CYS A 191 5.27 -8.08 -5.83
C CYS A 191 6.45 -7.17 -5.47
N SER A 192 7.62 -7.47 -6.02
CA SER A 192 8.81 -6.60 -5.92
C SER A 192 8.97 -5.83 -7.23
N LEU A 193 9.00 -4.49 -7.15
CA LEU A 193 8.94 -3.60 -8.30
C LEU A 193 10.04 -2.55 -8.26
N SER A 194 10.77 -2.41 -9.37
CA SER A 194 11.89 -1.46 -9.47
C SER A 194 12.30 -1.18 -10.92
N ASN A 195 13.02 -0.08 -11.14
CA ASN A 195 13.77 0.22 -12.37
C ASN A 195 12.96 0.13 -13.67
N CYS A 196 11.75 0.67 -13.68
CA CYS A 196 10.85 0.67 -14.83
C CYS A 196 11.18 1.75 -15.86
N HIS A 197 10.72 1.57 -17.09
CA HIS A 197 10.78 2.60 -18.12
C HIS A 197 9.67 3.66 -17.93
N ASP A 198 8.51 3.28 -17.38
CA ASP A 198 7.37 4.15 -17.05
C ASP A 198 6.95 3.89 -15.59
N GLY A 199 5.73 4.24 -15.17
CA GLY A 199 5.28 4.00 -13.79
C GLY A 199 5.35 2.54 -13.35
N LEU A 200 5.57 2.28 -12.05
CA LEU A 200 5.59 0.90 -11.51
C LEU A 200 4.18 0.32 -11.38
N VAL A 201 3.20 1.12 -10.95
CA VAL A 201 1.78 0.74 -10.89
C VAL A 201 0.92 1.96 -11.21
N ASP A 202 0.22 1.93 -12.32
CA ASP A 202 -0.68 3.02 -12.69
C ASP A 202 -2.12 2.53 -12.86
N ALA A 203 -3.10 3.24 -12.35
CA ALA A 203 -4.53 3.01 -12.56
C ALA A 203 -5.18 4.26 -13.19
N ILE A 204 -5.67 4.12 -14.41
CA ILE A 204 -6.18 5.24 -15.22
C ILE A 204 -7.49 4.84 -15.91
N HIS A 205 -8.11 5.80 -16.63
CA HIS A 205 -9.24 5.57 -17.52
C HIS A 205 -10.47 4.93 -16.86
N GLY A 206 -10.90 5.45 -15.70
CA GLY A 206 -12.09 5.00 -15.02
C GLY A 206 -11.90 3.71 -14.20
N SER A 207 -10.66 3.28 -14.01
CA SER A 207 -10.34 2.15 -13.12
C SER A 207 -10.79 2.45 -11.69
N THR A 208 -11.40 1.47 -11.02
CA THR A 208 -11.91 1.62 -9.64
C THR A 208 -11.94 0.28 -8.91
N ALA A 209 -12.24 0.31 -7.61
CA ALA A 209 -12.28 -0.87 -6.75
C ALA A 209 -10.94 -1.65 -6.75
N ILE A 210 -9.85 -0.91 -6.50
CA ILE A 210 -8.47 -1.41 -6.59
C ILE A 210 -7.88 -1.53 -5.19
N THR A 211 -7.06 -2.58 -4.99
CA THR A 211 -6.16 -2.69 -3.83
C THR A 211 -4.74 -2.97 -4.31
N ILE A 212 -3.78 -2.20 -3.80
CA ILE A 212 -2.34 -2.37 -4.02
C ILE A 212 -1.74 -2.62 -2.64
N SER A 213 -1.29 -3.85 -2.41
CA SER A 213 -0.93 -4.29 -1.05
C SER A 213 0.32 -5.13 -0.99
N ASN A 214 1.03 -5.08 0.13
CA ASN A 214 2.19 -5.94 0.43
C ASN A 214 3.30 -5.92 -0.61
N ASN A 215 3.41 -4.86 -1.41
CA ASN A 215 4.45 -4.77 -2.43
C ASN A 215 5.70 -4.09 -1.88
N TYR A 216 6.84 -4.42 -2.47
CA TYR A 216 8.10 -3.76 -2.24
C TYR A 216 8.52 -2.96 -3.47
N PHE A 217 8.62 -1.64 -3.31
CA PHE A 217 8.99 -0.69 -4.35
C PHE A 217 10.37 -0.11 -4.05
N THR A 218 11.27 -0.08 -5.04
CA THR A 218 12.61 0.52 -4.90
C THR A 218 13.12 1.08 -6.22
N HIS A 219 14.10 1.99 -6.14
CA HIS A 219 14.91 2.47 -7.27
C HIS A 219 14.08 2.85 -8.50
N HIS A 220 13.19 3.83 -8.34
CA HIS A 220 12.33 4.29 -9.42
C HIS A 220 11.89 5.75 -9.25
N ASP A 221 11.74 6.47 -10.37
CA ASP A 221 11.33 7.87 -10.34
C ASP A 221 9.82 8.02 -10.07
N LYS A 222 8.96 7.51 -10.95
CA LYS A 222 7.50 7.73 -10.95
C LYS A 222 6.77 6.46 -10.54
N VAL A 223 6.61 6.23 -9.23
CA VAL A 223 6.22 4.91 -8.69
C VAL A 223 4.81 4.51 -9.07
N MET A 224 3.80 5.37 -8.83
CA MET A 224 2.39 4.97 -8.94
C MET A 224 1.51 6.14 -9.38
N LEU A 225 0.79 6.00 -10.49
CA LEU A 225 -0.15 6.98 -11.00
C LEU A 225 -1.59 6.49 -10.86
N LEU A 226 -2.40 7.22 -10.11
CA LEU A 226 -3.81 6.93 -9.88
C LEU A 226 -4.66 8.09 -10.44
N GLY A 227 -5.19 7.91 -11.65
CA GLY A 227 -5.91 8.89 -12.44
C GLY A 227 -5.15 9.34 -13.69
N HIS A 228 -5.84 9.33 -14.85
CA HIS A 228 -5.22 9.54 -16.15
C HIS A 228 -4.72 10.97 -16.37
N SER A 229 -5.63 11.93 -16.32
CA SER A 229 -5.32 13.36 -16.48
C SER A 229 -6.34 14.22 -15.74
N ASP A 230 -6.01 15.49 -15.50
CA ASP A 230 -6.87 16.43 -14.79
C ASP A 230 -8.19 16.69 -15.56
N ALA A 231 -8.17 16.53 -16.88
CA ALA A 231 -9.34 16.66 -17.74
C ALA A 231 -10.21 15.38 -17.80
N TYR A 232 -9.71 14.23 -17.35
CA TYR A 232 -10.42 12.95 -17.46
C TYR A 232 -11.34 12.70 -16.26
N THR A 233 -12.53 13.23 -16.30
CA THR A 233 -13.47 13.30 -15.16
C THR A 233 -14.11 11.96 -14.76
N LEU A 234 -14.02 10.90 -15.57
CA LEU A 234 -14.49 9.57 -15.17
C LEU A 234 -13.74 9.03 -13.95
N ASP A 235 -12.47 9.45 -13.75
CA ASP A 235 -11.66 9.08 -12.60
C ASP A 235 -12.19 9.65 -11.26
N LYS A 236 -13.21 10.52 -11.27
CA LYS A 236 -13.93 10.96 -10.05
C LYS A 236 -14.59 9.82 -9.29
N ASN A 237 -14.83 8.69 -9.93
CA ASN A 237 -15.38 7.48 -9.30
C ASN A 237 -14.32 6.49 -8.85
N MET A 238 -13.05 6.80 -9.10
CA MET A 238 -11.93 5.92 -8.70
C MET A 238 -11.87 5.74 -7.19
N GLN A 239 -11.72 4.49 -6.74
CA GLN A 239 -11.51 4.13 -5.35
C GLN A 239 -10.34 3.16 -5.28
N VAL A 240 -9.26 3.56 -4.59
CA VAL A 240 -8.04 2.77 -4.47
C VAL A 240 -7.62 2.66 -3.02
N THR A 241 -7.27 1.44 -2.60
CA THR A 241 -6.59 1.15 -1.34
C THR A 241 -5.12 0.90 -1.63
N VAL A 242 -4.23 1.63 -0.97
CA VAL A 242 -2.78 1.40 -0.97
C VAL A 242 -2.40 1.01 0.45
N ALA A 243 -2.09 -0.28 0.70
CA ALA A 243 -1.98 -0.80 2.06
C ALA A 243 -0.82 -1.78 2.25
N PHE A 244 -0.14 -1.69 3.38
CA PHE A 244 0.90 -2.64 3.80
C PHE A 244 2.10 -2.73 2.85
N ASN A 245 2.29 -1.75 1.97
CA ASN A 245 3.43 -1.71 1.06
C ASN A 245 4.67 -1.19 1.78
N HIS A 246 5.84 -1.61 1.30
CA HIS A 246 7.10 -1.00 1.64
C HIS A 246 7.63 -0.20 0.45
N PHE A 247 7.60 1.12 0.57
CA PHE A 247 8.27 2.05 -0.33
C PHE A 247 9.68 2.27 0.19
N GLY A 248 10.66 1.55 -0.39
CA GLY A 248 12.03 1.50 0.06
C GLY A 248 12.93 2.54 -0.60
N GLU A 249 14.22 2.23 -0.68
CA GLU A 249 15.26 3.16 -1.11
C GLU A 249 15.20 3.52 -2.60
N GLY A 250 15.69 4.71 -2.94
CA GLY A 250 15.85 5.17 -4.31
C GLY A 250 14.55 5.50 -5.03
N LEU A 251 13.49 5.82 -4.29
CA LEU A 251 12.22 6.27 -4.85
C LEU A 251 12.15 7.80 -4.86
N VAL A 252 11.77 8.38 -6.01
CA VAL A 252 11.74 9.83 -6.15
C VAL A 252 10.38 10.41 -5.79
N GLN A 253 9.29 9.95 -6.43
CA GLN A 253 7.97 10.55 -6.34
C GLN A 253 6.83 9.57 -6.64
N ARG A 254 5.57 10.01 -6.40
CA ARG A 254 4.33 9.31 -6.77
C ARG A 254 4.13 7.98 -6.02
N MET A 255 4.09 8.04 -4.71
CA MET A 255 3.82 6.86 -3.87
C MET A 255 2.51 6.94 -3.05
N PRO A 256 1.35 7.29 -3.62
CA PRO A 256 1.02 7.52 -5.04
C PRO A 256 0.96 9.00 -5.46
N ARG A 257 0.80 9.26 -6.79
CA ARG A 257 0.21 10.49 -7.34
C ARG A 257 -1.26 10.24 -7.68
N CYS A 258 -2.17 11.02 -7.08
CA CYS A 258 -3.61 10.87 -7.20
C CYS A 258 -4.24 11.98 -8.04
N ARG A 259 -5.23 11.66 -8.88
CA ARG A 259 -6.09 12.61 -9.58
C ARG A 259 -7.55 12.26 -9.37
N HIS A 260 -8.38 13.26 -9.05
CA HIS A 260 -9.80 13.06 -8.74
C HIS A 260 -10.01 12.03 -7.61
N GLY A 261 -11.04 11.24 -7.61
CA GLY A 261 -11.28 10.01 -6.87
C GLY A 261 -11.03 10.01 -5.35
N TYR A 262 -10.96 8.81 -4.80
CA TYR A 262 -10.92 8.53 -3.36
C TYR A 262 -9.83 7.49 -3.05
N PHE A 263 -8.85 7.89 -2.25
CA PHE A 263 -7.66 7.09 -1.99
C PHE A 263 -7.49 6.83 -0.50
N HIS A 264 -7.44 5.56 -0.11
CA HIS A 264 -7.09 5.14 1.22
C HIS A 264 -5.64 4.64 1.25
N VAL A 265 -4.74 5.45 1.78
CA VAL A 265 -3.33 5.14 1.95
C VAL A 265 -3.12 4.74 3.40
N VAL A 266 -2.94 3.44 3.66
CA VAL A 266 -3.06 2.92 5.04
C VAL A 266 -2.00 1.89 5.38
N ASN A 267 -1.33 2.10 6.52
CA ASN A 267 -0.32 1.20 7.08
C ASN A 267 0.83 0.83 6.13
N ASN A 268 1.26 1.77 5.29
CA ASN A 268 2.44 1.61 4.45
C ASN A 268 3.69 2.11 5.16
N ASP A 269 4.84 1.58 4.77
CA ASP A 269 6.16 1.99 5.21
C ASP A 269 6.87 2.78 4.11
N TYR A 270 7.25 4.02 4.39
CA TYR A 270 7.94 4.90 3.44
C TYR A 270 9.34 5.22 3.95
N THR A 271 10.34 4.96 3.12
CA THR A 271 11.74 5.21 3.46
C THR A 271 12.39 6.10 2.40
N HIS A 272 12.84 7.29 2.80
CA HIS A 272 13.74 8.19 2.08
C HIS A 272 13.28 8.58 0.66
N TRP A 273 12.05 9.08 0.49
CA TRP A 273 11.61 9.67 -0.80
C TRP A 273 12.48 10.89 -1.17
N GLU A 274 12.67 11.13 -2.47
CA GLU A 274 13.54 12.22 -2.92
C GLU A 274 12.80 13.52 -3.25
N LEU A 275 11.56 13.46 -3.76
CA LEU A 275 10.77 14.65 -4.09
C LEU A 275 9.52 14.75 -3.22
N TYR A 276 8.65 13.74 -3.25
CA TYR A 276 7.49 13.60 -2.36
C TYR A 276 7.01 12.15 -2.30
N ALA A 277 6.36 11.77 -1.22
CA ALA A 277 5.72 10.47 -1.10
C ALA A 277 4.31 10.48 -1.72
N ILE A 278 3.41 11.30 -1.22
CA ILE A 278 2.01 11.38 -1.65
C ILE A 278 1.76 12.69 -2.37
N GLY A 279 1.33 12.64 -3.63
CA GLY A 279 1.03 13.82 -4.42
C GLY A 279 -0.31 13.75 -5.12
N GLY A 280 -0.71 14.85 -5.74
CA GLY A 280 -1.91 14.85 -6.56
C GLY A 280 -2.30 16.20 -7.14
N SER A 281 -3.22 16.13 -8.12
CA SER A 281 -3.85 17.27 -8.79
C SER A 281 -5.35 16.99 -9.02
N ALA A 282 -6.11 17.97 -9.48
CA ALA A 282 -7.54 17.81 -9.78
C ALA A 282 -8.40 17.32 -8.60
N SER A 283 -8.13 17.81 -7.39
CA SER A 283 -8.97 17.63 -6.19
C SER A 283 -9.25 16.17 -5.76
N PRO A 284 -8.25 15.30 -5.60
CA PRO A 284 -8.46 13.99 -5.03
C PRO A 284 -8.81 14.07 -3.54
N THR A 285 -9.55 13.08 -3.05
CA THR A 285 -9.70 12.87 -1.59
C THR A 285 -8.68 11.84 -1.13
N ILE A 286 -7.72 12.24 -0.29
CA ILE A 286 -6.65 11.39 0.21
C ILE A 286 -6.80 11.20 1.72
N ASN A 287 -6.99 9.96 2.13
CA ASN A 287 -7.07 9.54 3.51
C ASN A 287 -5.81 8.74 3.88
N SER A 288 -4.83 9.40 4.49
CA SER A 288 -3.60 8.78 5.00
C SER A 288 -3.82 8.36 6.44
N GLN A 289 -3.71 7.06 6.74
CA GLN A 289 -3.96 6.53 8.07
C GLN A 289 -2.93 5.50 8.51
N GLY A 290 -2.31 5.74 9.65
CA GLY A 290 -1.45 4.77 10.32
C GLY A 290 -0.21 4.36 9.53
N ASN A 291 0.26 5.18 8.58
CA ASN A 291 1.50 4.94 7.84
C ASN A 291 2.73 5.31 8.66
N ARG A 292 3.90 4.86 8.24
CA ARG A 292 5.20 5.26 8.75
C ARG A 292 5.96 6.01 7.66
N PHE A 293 6.35 7.25 7.93
CA PHE A 293 7.11 8.10 7.02
C PHE A 293 8.47 8.42 7.62
N LEU A 294 9.53 7.80 7.10
CA LEU A 294 10.90 8.09 7.48
C LEU A 294 11.55 8.96 6.39
N ALA A 295 11.68 10.26 6.64
CA ALA A 295 12.34 11.17 5.72
C ALA A 295 13.85 10.93 5.70
N SER A 296 14.51 11.26 4.56
CA SER A 296 15.96 11.25 4.45
C SER A 296 16.60 12.33 5.34
N ASP A 297 17.93 12.30 5.53
CA ASP A 297 18.63 13.31 6.30
C ASP A 297 18.67 14.69 5.61
N ASP A 298 18.43 14.75 4.30
CA ASP A 298 18.34 16.00 3.56
C ASP A 298 17.18 16.86 4.09
N ARG A 299 17.54 18.06 4.60
CA ARG A 299 16.58 19.03 5.16
C ARG A 299 15.51 19.51 4.17
N PHE A 300 15.74 19.36 2.87
CA PHE A 300 14.83 19.78 1.82
C PHE A 300 13.84 18.68 1.38
N ARG A 301 13.99 17.45 1.91
CA ARG A 301 13.18 16.28 1.55
C ARG A 301 12.34 15.77 2.71
N LYS A 302 11.75 16.71 3.48
CA LYS A 302 10.96 16.37 4.69
C LYS A 302 9.45 16.32 4.43
N GLU A 303 8.96 17.04 3.42
CA GLU A 303 7.54 17.07 3.11
C GLU A 303 7.10 15.75 2.47
N VAL A 304 6.09 15.13 3.08
CA VAL A 304 5.45 13.90 2.56
C VAL A 304 4.63 14.21 1.32
N THR A 305 4.02 15.40 1.29
CA THR A 305 2.94 15.76 0.35
C THR A 305 3.41 16.68 -0.78
N LYS A 306 2.73 16.60 -1.93
CA LYS A 306 2.86 17.55 -3.03
C LYS A 306 1.52 17.82 -3.67
N HIS A 307 0.98 19.04 -3.48
CA HIS A 307 -0.17 19.53 -4.24
C HIS A 307 0.36 20.05 -5.58
N GLU A 308 0.17 19.25 -6.64
CA GLU A 308 0.73 19.53 -7.96
C GLU A 308 -0.25 20.30 -8.83
N ASP A 309 0.29 21.13 -9.71
CA ASP A 309 -0.44 21.84 -10.75
C ASP A 309 -1.60 22.74 -10.25
N ALA A 310 -1.56 23.17 -8.98
CA ALA A 310 -2.59 24.00 -8.37
C ALA A 310 -2.02 25.08 -7.45
N ALA A 311 -2.61 26.27 -7.46
CA ALA A 311 -2.30 27.32 -6.52
C ALA A 311 -2.82 26.98 -5.11
N GLU A 312 -2.25 27.58 -4.07
CA GLU A 312 -2.68 27.36 -2.69
C GLU A 312 -4.14 27.70 -2.45
N SER A 313 -4.67 28.73 -3.11
CA SER A 313 -6.08 29.11 -3.07
C SER A 313 -7.02 28.02 -3.58
N GLU A 314 -6.55 27.14 -4.44
CA GLU A 314 -7.29 26.01 -5.00
C GLU A 314 -7.14 24.76 -4.11
N TRP A 315 -5.90 24.30 -3.90
CA TRP A 315 -5.69 23.05 -3.19
C TRP A 315 -6.07 23.10 -1.71
N LYS A 316 -6.17 24.26 -1.08
CA LYS A 316 -6.71 24.41 0.29
C LYS A 316 -8.10 23.79 0.47
N SER A 317 -8.88 23.67 -0.59
CA SER A 317 -10.21 23.06 -0.58
C SER A 317 -10.20 21.54 -0.76
N TRP A 318 -9.06 20.94 -1.15
CA TRP A 318 -8.97 19.50 -1.37
C TRP A 318 -8.98 18.74 -0.04
N ASN A 319 -9.53 17.53 -0.04
CA ASN A 319 -9.67 16.75 1.19
C ASN A 319 -8.48 15.81 1.39
N TRP A 320 -7.40 16.32 1.97
CA TRP A 320 -6.21 15.54 2.33
C TRP A 320 -6.01 15.55 3.83
N ARG A 321 -6.02 14.36 4.46
CA ARG A 321 -5.73 14.23 5.89
C ARG A 321 -4.65 13.20 6.17
N SER A 322 -3.99 13.36 7.31
CA SER A 322 -3.09 12.41 7.94
C SER A 322 -3.63 12.11 9.34
N GLU A 323 -3.89 10.84 9.63
CA GLU A 323 -4.47 10.41 10.90
C GLU A 323 -3.72 9.20 11.46
N GLY A 324 -3.09 9.35 12.62
CA GLY A 324 -2.33 8.29 13.25
C GLY A 324 -1.06 7.86 12.49
N ASP A 325 -0.61 8.65 11.52
CA ASP A 325 0.64 8.44 10.80
C ASP A 325 1.85 8.74 11.71
N LEU A 326 2.93 7.98 11.57
CA LEU A 326 4.18 8.16 12.29
C LEU A 326 5.17 8.93 11.41
N MET A 327 5.45 10.16 11.81
CA MET A 327 6.39 11.06 11.12
C MET A 327 7.76 10.98 11.78
N LEU A 328 8.78 10.54 11.06
CA LEU A 328 10.13 10.33 11.55
C LEU A 328 11.12 11.22 10.82
N ASN A 329 12.21 11.57 11.49
CA ASN A 329 13.31 12.40 10.97
C ASN A 329 12.81 13.73 10.37
N GLY A 330 11.88 14.40 11.04
CA GLY A 330 11.34 15.71 10.62
C GLY A 330 10.36 15.64 9.42
N ALA A 331 9.88 14.46 9.04
CA ALA A 331 8.81 14.34 8.07
C ALA A 331 7.56 15.12 8.50
N TYR A 332 6.84 15.68 7.56
CA TYR A 332 5.56 16.33 7.84
C TYR A 332 4.59 16.20 6.67
N PHE A 333 3.30 16.14 7.00
CA PHE A 333 2.20 16.05 6.04
C PHE A 333 1.45 17.38 5.98
N ARG A 334 1.32 17.98 4.80
CA ARG A 334 0.53 19.20 4.62
C ARG A 334 -0.92 18.84 4.33
N GLN A 335 -1.76 18.93 5.36
CA GLN A 335 -3.19 18.68 5.25
C GLN A 335 -3.93 19.81 4.53
N SER A 336 -5.09 19.48 3.92
CA SER A 336 -5.96 20.46 3.25
C SER A 336 -7.44 20.06 3.38
N GLY A 337 -8.34 21.02 3.09
CA GLY A 337 -9.78 20.84 3.23
C GLY A 337 -10.35 21.39 4.56
N ALA A 338 -11.65 21.37 4.69
CA ALA A 338 -12.41 22.02 5.77
C ALA A 338 -12.46 21.19 7.08
N GLY A 339 -11.41 20.47 7.45
CA GLY A 339 -11.39 19.61 8.64
C GLY A 339 -12.28 18.38 8.47
N ALA A 340 -11.70 17.22 8.60
CA ALA A 340 -12.36 15.98 8.21
C ALA A 340 -13.34 15.48 9.27
N SER A 341 -14.63 15.64 9.03
CA SER A 341 -15.61 14.72 9.64
C SER A 341 -15.44 13.33 9.00
N GLY A 342 -15.72 12.25 9.75
CA GLY A 342 -15.69 10.89 9.22
C GLY A 342 -16.50 10.71 7.92
N SER A 343 -17.58 11.49 7.75
CA SER A 343 -18.42 11.48 6.55
C SER A 343 -17.70 11.97 5.29
N THR A 344 -16.82 12.98 5.40
CA THR A 344 -16.05 13.50 4.26
C THR A 344 -15.13 12.44 3.67
N TYR A 345 -14.56 11.57 4.52
CA TYR A 345 -13.63 10.51 4.10
C TYR A 345 -14.27 9.12 3.98
N ALA A 346 -15.59 8.99 4.15
CA ALA A 346 -16.27 7.69 4.08
C ALA A 346 -15.99 6.95 2.76
N ARG A 347 -15.96 7.69 1.63
CA ARG A 347 -15.62 7.12 0.32
C ARG A 347 -14.13 6.84 0.13
N ALA A 348 -13.26 7.38 0.97
CA ALA A 348 -11.82 7.14 0.99
C ALA A 348 -11.41 6.32 2.22
N SER A 349 -12.30 5.48 2.75
CA SER A 349 -12.04 4.59 3.89
C SER A 349 -12.49 3.18 3.52
N SER A 350 -11.55 2.23 3.49
CA SER A 350 -11.80 0.89 2.98
C SER A 350 -11.50 -0.22 3.98
N LEU A 351 -10.68 0.06 4.99
CA LEU A 351 -10.33 -0.87 6.06
C LEU A 351 -9.94 -0.08 7.32
N SER A 352 -9.90 -0.75 8.47
CA SER A 352 -9.46 -0.15 9.73
C SER A 352 -7.94 -0.08 9.78
N ALA A 353 -7.40 1.13 10.00
CA ALA A 353 -5.97 1.32 10.19
C ALA A 353 -5.49 0.64 11.48
N ARG A 354 -4.32 0.02 11.42
CA ARG A 354 -3.59 -0.48 12.59
C ARG A 354 -2.70 0.63 13.16
N PRO A 355 -2.29 0.56 14.42
CA PRO A 355 -1.31 1.51 14.97
C PRO A 355 -0.06 1.60 14.09
N SER A 356 0.38 2.82 13.79
CA SER A 356 1.57 3.06 12.94
C SER A 356 2.87 2.45 13.49
N SER A 357 2.94 2.26 14.83
CA SER A 357 4.05 1.54 15.47
C SER A 357 4.20 0.07 15.03
N LEU A 358 3.18 -0.52 14.44
CA LEU A 358 3.22 -1.90 13.93
C LEU A 358 3.66 -1.96 12.46
N VAL A 359 3.74 -0.83 11.75
CA VAL A 359 3.99 -0.80 10.30
C VAL A 359 5.26 -1.55 9.94
N GLY A 360 6.39 -1.27 10.60
CA GLY A 360 7.65 -1.96 10.31
C GLY A 360 7.56 -3.49 10.44
N SER A 361 6.70 -4.02 11.33
CA SER A 361 6.54 -5.47 11.48
C SER A 361 5.59 -6.07 10.44
N ILE A 362 4.50 -5.38 10.11
CA ILE A 362 3.49 -5.90 9.17
C ILE A 362 3.89 -5.74 7.71
N THR A 363 4.86 -4.87 7.40
CA THR A 363 5.42 -4.68 6.05
C THR A 363 6.74 -5.41 5.83
N THR A 364 7.28 -6.11 6.84
CA THR A 364 8.55 -6.84 6.75
C THR A 364 8.57 -7.88 5.62
N ALA A 365 7.40 -8.46 5.31
CA ALA A 365 7.25 -9.46 4.27
C ALA A 365 6.70 -8.85 2.96
N ALA A 366 6.69 -7.52 2.81
CA ALA A 366 6.29 -6.89 1.56
C ALA A 366 7.26 -7.27 0.42
N GLY A 367 6.70 -7.48 -0.77
CA GLY A 367 7.44 -7.97 -1.93
C GLY A 367 7.19 -9.44 -2.24
N ALA A 368 7.83 -9.93 -3.30
CA ALA A 368 7.69 -11.31 -3.73
C ALA A 368 8.27 -12.28 -2.70
N LEU A 369 7.47 -13.26 -2.32
CA LEU A 369 7.78 -14.22 -1.28
C LEU A 369 8.45 -15.48 -1.84
N ASN A 370 9.44 -15.99 -1.14
CA ASN A 370 10.06 -17.26 -1.47
C ASN A 370 9.31 -18.43 -0.85
N CYS A 371 8.09 -18.67 -1.33
CA CYS A 371 7.23 -19.74 -0.83
C CYS A 371 7.71 -21.12 -1.28
N LYS A 372 7.91 -22.03 -0.33
CA LYS A 372 8.28 -23.42 -0.61
C LYS A 372 7.09 -24.35 -0.46
N LYS A 373 6.90 -25.26 -1.41
CA LYS A 373 5.85 -26.29 -1.34
C LYS A 373 6.02 -27.16 -0.10
N GLY A 374 4.91 -27.48 0.55
CA GLY A 374 4.91 -28.31 1.78
C GLY A 374 5.31 -27.59 3.06
N SER A 375 5.43 -26.26 3.04
CA SER A 375 5.66 -25.42 4.22
C SER A 375 4.81 -24.17 4.18
N HIS A 376 4.67 -23.50 5.35
CA HIS A 376 4.08 -22.15 5.37
C HIS A 376 4.85 -21.21 4.43
N CYS A 377 4.17 -20.34 3.80
CA CYS A 377 4.76 -19.27 3.03
C CYS A 377 5.00 -18.04 3.91
#